data_29273287b67d032f2f112b9e81b30ff3
#
_entry.id   29273287b67d032f2f112b9e81b30ff3
#
_cell.length_a   1.000
_cell.length_b   1.000
_cell.length_c   1.000
_cell.angle_alpha   90.00
_cell.angle_beta   90.00
_cell.angle_gamma   90.00
#
_symmetry.space_group_name_H-M   'P 1'
#
loop_
_entity.id
_entity.type
_entity.pdbx_description
1 polymer ?
#
loop_
_entity_poly.entity_id
_entity_poly.type
_entity_poly.pdbx_seq_one_letter_code
_entity_poly.pdbx_strand_id
1 'polypeptide(L)'
;MPPSQKKRRVDITMGKTVTFDYSRAAKFISAEEMENAKGTTMYARDVLVNKTGAGNDFLGWIDLPVNYDKEEFARIKKAAEKIQNDSDVLLVIGIGGSYLGARAAIEFLSHSFYNVLDKGVRKTPEIYYVGNSISSKY
;
A
#
# COMPACT_ATOMS: atom_id res chain seq x y z
N MET A 1 -1.68 -39.13 -17.89
CA MET A 1 -2.30 -37.87 -17.48
C MET A 1 -1.55 -37.34 -16.26
N PRO A 2 -0.96 -36.13 -16.28
CA PRO A 2 -0.36 -35.58 -15.07
C PRO A 2 -1.46 -35.23 -14.05
N PRO A 3 -1.19 -35.40 -12.75
CA PRO A 3 -2.19 -35.11 -11.72
C PRO A 3 -2.56 -33.61 -11.75
N SER A 4 -3.85 -33.33 -11.65
CA SER A 4 -4.41 -32.01 -11.63
C SER A 4 -3.72 -31.17 -10.52
N GLN A 5 -3.01 -30.14 -10.91
CA GLN A 5 -2.44 -29.18 -9.95
C GLN A 5 -3.59 -28.51 -9.19
N LYS A 6 -3.85 -28.97 -7.98
CA LYS A 6 -4.71 -28.23 -7.04
C LYS A 6 -4.15 -26.81 -6.89
N LYS A 7 -4.92 -25.81 -7.27
CA LYS A 7 -4.61 -24.39 -7.02
C LYS A 7 -4.31 -24.22 -5.54
N ARG A 8 -3.06 -24.00 -5.18
CA ARG A 8 -2.66 -23.68 -3.82
C ARG A 8 -2.98 -22.20 -3.58
N ARG A 9 -4.11 -21.95 -2.93
CA ARG A 9 -4.53 -20.63 -2.48
C ARG A 9 -4.23 -20.50 -1.00
N VAL A 10 -3.59 -19.44 -0.60
CA VAL A 10 -3.53 -19.02 0.80
C VAL A 10 -4.69 -18.05 0.99
N ASP A 11 -5.75 -18.49 1.65
CA ASP A 11 -6.85 -17.63 2.06
C ASP A 11 -6.38 -16.80 3.27
N ILE A 12 -6.05 -15.55 3.01
CA ILE A 12 -5.91 -14.57 4.09
C ILE A 12 -7.33 -14.23 4.51
N THR A 13 -7.73 -14.68 5.68
CA THR A 13 -9.04 -14.44 6.29
C THR A 13 -9.23 -12.98 6.72
N MET A 14 -9.25 -12.09 5.76
CA MET A 14 -9.81 -10.75 5.86
C MET A 14 -10.77 -10.59 4.71
N GLY A 15 -12.05 -10.82 4.96
CA GLY A 15 -13.18 -10.76 4.04
C GLY A 15 -12.82 -11.05 2.57
N LYS A 16 -13.43 -11.99 1.96
CA LYS A 16 -13.28 -12.65 0.63
C LYS A 16 -12.78 -11.84 -0.60
N THR A 17 -12.09 -10.71 -0.42
CA THR A 17 -11.75 -9.75 -1.49
C THR A 17 -10.31 -9.80 -1.97
N VAL A 18 -9.38 -10.34 -1.19
CA VAL A 18 -7.95 -10.43 -1.58
C VAL A 18 -7.48 -11.86 -1.53
N THR A 19 -6.93 -12.36 -2.64
CA THR A 19 -6.33 -13.70 -2.75
C THR A 19 -4.89 -13.57 -3.20
N PHE A 20 -3.97 -14.28 -2.56
CA PHE A 20 -2.61 -14.43 -3.02
C PHE A 20 -2.48 -15.73 -3.83
N ASP A 21 -2.22 -15.62 -5.13
CA ASP A 21 -2.05 -16.78 -6.03
C ASP A 21 -0.60 -16.85 -6.53
N TYR A 22 0.16 -17.82 -6.01
CA TYR A 22 1.54 -18.06 -6.40
C TYR A 22 1.69 -19.28 -7.35
N SER A 23 0.61 -19.78 -7.91
CA SER A 23 0.61 -20.97 -8.77
C SER A 23 1.59 -20.89 -9.95
N ARG A 24 1.79 -19.69 -10.50
CA ARG A 24 2.73 -19.43 -11.60
C ARG A 24 4.20 -19.49 -11.16
N ALA A 25 4.50 -19.16 -9.90
CA ALA A 25 5.83 -19.24 -9.32
C ALA A 25 6.15 -20.66 -8.80
N ALA A 26 5.15 -21.46 -8.48
CA ALA A 26 5.29 -22.77 -7.86
C ALA A 26 6.16 -23.78 -8.66
N LYS A 27 6.29 -23.59 -9.98
CA LYS A 27 7.15 -24.43 -10.83
C LYS A 27 8.65 -24.19 -10.65
N PHE A 28 9.01 -23.06 -10.05
CA PHE A 28 10.40 -22.64 -9.79
C PHE A 28 10.86 -22.99 -8.36
N ILE A 29 9.95 -23.48 -7.53
CA ILE A 29 10.19 -23.75 -6.10
C ILE A 29 9.81 -25.21 -5.85
N SER A 30 10.76 -26.01 -5.41
CA SER A 30 10.50 -27.40 -5.04
C SER A 30 9.66 -27.52 -3.77
N ALA A 31 9.03 -28.66 -3.57
CA ALA A 31 8.29 -28.95 -2.34
C ALA A 31 9.22 -28.98 -1.11
N GLU A 32 10.47 -29.41 -1.31
CA GLU A 32 11.49 -29.46 -0.27
C GLU A 32 11.92 -28.05 0.15
N GLU A 33 12.18 -27.15 -0.80
CA GLU A 33 12.50 -25.74 -0.51
C GLU A 33 11.37 -25.05 0.26
N MET A 34 10.12 -25.30 -0.13
CA MET A 34 8.94 -24.75 0.58
C MET A 34 8.84 -25.27 2.01
N GLU A 35 9.10 -26.55 2.26
CA GLU A 35 9.04 -27.13 3.61
C GLU A 35 10.20 -26.62 4.47
N ASN A 36 11.42 -26.54 3.92
CA ASN A 36 12.59 -26.03 4.61
C ASN A 36 12.44 -24.54 4.99
N ALA A 37 11.82 -23.73 4.13
CA ALA A 37 11.56 -22.32 4.40
C ALA A 37 10.51 -22.06 5.47
N LYS A 38 9.62 -23.02 5.73
CA LYS A 38 8.46 -22.85 6.61
C LYS A 38 8.85 -22.50 8.06
N GLY A 39 9.79 -23.22 8.65
CA GLY A 39 10.23 -22.96 10.02
C GLY A 39 10.82 -21.57 10.18
N THR A 40 11.71 -21.17 9.29
CA THR A 40 12.33 -19.83 9.29
C THR A 40 11.31 -18.73 9.09
N THR A 41 10.36 -18.94 8.16
CA THR A 41 9.29 -17.96 7.90
C THR A 41 8.37 -17.79 9.08
N MET A 42 7.99 -18.87 9.76
CA MET A 42 7.16 -18.81 10.96
C MET A 42 7.88 -18.11 12.11
N TYR A 43 9.16 -18.41 12.33
CA TYR A 43 9.96 -17.72 13.32
C TYR A 43 10.05 -16.21 13.03
N ALA A 44 10.37 -15.83 11.79
CA ALA A 44 10.44 -14.42 11.40
C ALA A 44 9.10 -13.69 11.59
N ARG A 45 7.98 -14.35 11.25
CA ARG A 45 6.63 -13.84 11.51
C ARG A 45 6.40 -13.60 13.01
N ASP A 46 6.77 -14.56 13.84
CA ASP A 46 6.54 -14.47 15.28
C ASP A 46 7.38 -13.36 15.90
N VAL A 47 8.62 -13.20 15.47
CA VAL A 47 9.49 -12.07 15.86
C VAL A 47 8.85 -10.72 15.47
N LEU A 48 8.29 -10.62 14.27
CA LEU A 48 7.63 -9.40 13.78
C LEU A 48 6.35 -9.10 14.57
N VAL A 49 5.47 -10.09 14.73
CA VAL A 49 4.16 -9.91 15.39
C VAL A 49 4.33 -9.62 16.89
N ASN A 50 5.27 -10.29 17.53
CA ASN A 50 5.56 -10.09 18.96
C ASN A 50 6.49 -8.89 19.21
N LYS A 51 6.98 -8.23 18.15
CA LYS A 51 7.84 -7.04 18.22
C LYS A 51 9.11 -7.30 19.05
N THR A 52 9.73 -8.49 18.90
CA THR A 52 10.88 -8.93 19.70
C THR A 52 12.22 -8.79 18.98
N GLY A 53 12.21 -8.43 17.71
CA GLY A 53 13.41 -8.27 16.89
C GLY A 53 14.04 -6.88 16.95
N ALA A 54 15.22 -6.75 16.35
CA ALA A 54 15.86 -5.46 16.14
C ALA A 54 14.96 -4.57 15.27
N GLY A 55 14.86 -3.27 15.61
CA GLY A 55 13.98 -2.32 14.90
C GLY A 55 12.51 -2.38 15.33
N ASN A 56 12.20 -3.00 16.45
CA ASN A 56 10.85 -3.07 17.00
C ASN A 56 10.22 -1.69 17.29
N ASP A 57 11.03 -0.66 17.47
CA ASP A 57 10.58 0.73 17.63
C ASP A 57 9.85 1.28 16.38
N PHE A 58 10.09 0.67 15.22
CA PHE A 58 9.52 1.10 13.93
C PHE A 58 8.33 0.26 13.46
N LEU A 59 7.68 -0.50 14.35
CA LEU A 59 6.60 -1.42 14.03
C LEU A 59 5.19 -0.87 14.31
N GLY A 60 5.03 0.43 14.49
CA GLY A 60 3.71 1.06 14.68
C GLY A 60 2.71 0.80 13.56
N TRP A 61 3.19 0.58 12.36
CA TRP A 61 2.37 0.30 11.17
C TRP A 61 1.59 -1.04 11.25
N ILE A 62 2.05 -2.00 12.04
CA ILE A 62 1.39 -3.31 12.18
C ILE A 62 -0.02 -3.15 12.74
N ASP A 63 -0.17 -2.32 13.78
CA ASP A 63 -1.43 -2.13 14.49
C ASP A 63 -2.23 -0.94 13.96
N LEU A 64 -1.61 -0.07 13.18
CA LEU A 64 -2.20 1.18 12.69
C LEU A 64 -3.55 1.01 11.98
N PRO A 65 -3.80 -0.04 11.17
CA PRO A 65 -5.09 -0.24 10.53
C PRO A 65 -6.27 -0.40 11.50
N VAL A 66 -5.98 -0.81 12.75
CA VAL A 66 -6.99 -1.06 13.79
C VAL A 66 -6.91 0.01 14.89
N ASN A 67 -5.70 0.37 15.30
CA ASN A 67 -5.42 1.22 16.47
C ASN A 67 -4.97 2.65 16.07
N TYR A 68 -5.48 3.19 14.96
CA TYR A 68 -5.20 4.56 14.57
C TYR A 68 -5.93 5.57 15.47
N ASP A 69 -5.37 6.76 15.61
CA ASP A 69 -6.02 7.89 16.28
C ASP A 69 -7.23 8.36 15.45
N LYS A 70 -8.41 8.17 16.00
CA LYS A 70 -9.66 8.49 15.33
C LYS A 70 -9.96 9.99 15.30
N GLU A 71 -9.48 10.74 16.29
CA GLU A 71 -9.64 12.19 16.33
C GLU A 71 -8.70 12.84 15.29
N GLU A 72 -7.45 12.39 15.23
CA GLU A 72 -6.54 12.83 14.18
C GLU A 72 -7.06 12.49 12.78
N PHE A 73 -7.57 11.28 12.58
CA PHE A 73 -8.16 10.89 11.30
C PHE A 73 -9.38 11.74 10.92
N ALA A 74 -10.20 12.13 11.88
CA ALA A 74 -11.31 13.06 11.64
C ALA A 74 -10.80 14.45 11.22
N ARG A 75 -9.72 14.94 11.84
CA ARG A 75 -9.05 16.18 11.45
C ARG A 75 -8.47 16.11 10.02
N ILE A 76 -7.85 14.97 9.67
CA ILE A 76 -7.32 14.73 8.31
C ILE A 76 -8.47 14.80 7.29
N LYS A 77 -9.59 14.13 7.54
CA LYS A 77 -10.74 14.18 6.64
C LYS A 77 -11.29 15.60 6.46
N LYS A 78 -11.43 16.36 7.55
CA LYS A 78 -11.87 17.74 7.50
C LYS A 78 -10.91 18.63 6.69
N ALA A 79 -9.59 18.42 6.83
CA ALA A 79 -8.60 19.13 6.04
C ALA A 79 -8.68 18.76 4.55
N ALA A 80 -8.89 17.48 4.23
CA ALA A 80 -9.08 17.00 2.86
C ALA A 80 -10.33 17.62 2.21
N GLU A 81 -11.45 17.63 2.92
CA GLU A 81 -12.69 18.28 2.46
C GLU A 81 -12.49 19.77 2.17
N LYS A 82 -11.78 20.48 3.07
CA LYS A 82 -11.44 21.88 2.84
C LYS A 82 -10.61 22.06 1.55
N ILE A 83 -9.56 21.27 1.36
CA ILE A 83 -8.71 21.34 0.18
C ILE A 83 -9.52 21.03 -1.09
N GLN A 84 -10.40 20.06 -1.06
CA GLN A 84 -11.27 19.72 -2.19
C GLN A 84 -12.18 20.88 -2.60
N ASN A 85 -12.66 21.65 -1.64
CA ASN A 85 -13.57 22.76 -1.89
C ASN A 85 -12.87 24.05 -2.30
N ASP A 86 -11.70 24.32 -1.71
CA ASP A 86 -11.03 25.62 -1.79
C ASP A 86 -9.92 25.68 -2.85
N SER A 87 -9.47 24.54 -3.36
CA SER A 87 -8.27 24.45 -4.21
C SER A 87 -8.59 23.88 -5.59
N ASP A 88 -7.91 24.40 -6.61
CA ASP A 88 -7.95 23.84 -7.96
C ASP A 88 -6.80 22.86 -8.19
N VAL A 89 -5.67 23.10 -7.53
CA VAL A 89 -4.45 22.30 -7.62
C VAL A 89 -3.92 21.96 -6.23
N LEU A 90 -3.54 20.71 -6.01
CA LEU A 90 -2.79 20.25 -4.86
C LEU A 90 -1.38 19.85 -5.32
N LEU A 91 -0.39 20.56 -4.83
CA LEU A 91 1.01 20.28 -5.11
C LEU A 91 1.62 19.51 -3.95
N VAL A 92 2.04 18.28 -4.21
CA VAL A 92 2.72 17.42 -3.24
C VAL A 92 4.22 17.51 -3.45
N ILE A 93 4.90 18.17 -2.51
CA ILE A 93 6.36 18.38 -2.57
C ILE A 93 7.03 17.34 -1.67
N GLY A 94 7.82 16.46 -2.26
CA GLY A 94 8.53 15.42 -1.51
C GLY A 94 9.46 14.60 -2.40
N ILE A 95 10.28 13.78 -1.75
CA ILE A 95 11.19 12.86 -2.43
C ILE A 95 11.11 11.48 -1.76
N GLY A 96 11.24 10.42 -2.55
CA GLY A 96 11.24 9.03 -2.06
C GLY A 96 10.00 8.70 -1.23
N GLY A 97 10.20 8.13 -0.05
CA GLY A 97 9.13 7.70 0.84
C GLY A 97 8.18 8.79 1.32
N SER A 98 8.58 10.05 1.23
CA SER A 98 7.74 11.19 1.66
C SER A 98 6.53 11.43 0.75
N TYR A 99 6.51 10.93 -0.48
CA TYR A 99 5.37 11.10 -1.37
C TYR A 99 4.93 9.82 -2.10
N LEU A 100 5.81 8.84 -2.26
CA LEU A 100 5.52 7.63 -3.06
C LEU A 100 4.34 6.83 -2.52
N GLY A 101 4.16 6.75 -1.21
CA GLY A 101 3.02 6.05 -0.61
C GLY A 101 1.69 6.71 -0.94
N ALA A 102 1.60 8.02 -0.79
CA ALA A 102 0.41 8.80 -1.15
C ALA A 102 0.14 8.72 -2.66
N ARG A 103 1.18 8.86 -3.49
CA ARG A 103 1.09 8.74 -4.94
C ARG A 103 0.57 7.36 -5.36
N ALA A 104 1.12 6.29 -4.79
CA ALA A 104 0.69 4.93 -5.10
C ALA A 104 -0.80 4.71 -4.80
N ALA A 105 -1.29 5.21 -3.66
CA ALA A 105 -2.70 5.11 -3.29
C ALA A 105 -3.60 5.92 -4.25
N ILE A 106 -3.22 7.14 -4.60
CA ILE A 106 -3.99 8.02 -5.48
C ILE A 106 -4.04 7.44 -6.91
N GLU A 107 -2.89 7.01 -7.46
CA GLU A 107 -2.83 6.43 -8.80
C GLU A 107 -3.53 5.06 -8.89
N PHE A 108 -3.55 4.28 -7.79
CA PHE A 108 -4.32 3.04 -7.72
C PHE A 108 -5.83 3.27 -7.75
N LEU A 109 -6.30 4.36 -7.15
CA LEU A 109 -7.73 4.70 -7.06
C LEU A 109 -8.23 5.57 -8.22
N SER A 110 -7.33 6.07 -9.06
CA SER A 110 -7.64 6.97 -10.16
C SER A 110 -7.12 6.41 -11.48
N HIS A 111 -7.70 6.81 -12.60
CA HIS A 111 -7.14 6.48 -13.91
C HIS A 111 -6.06 7.48 -14.34
N SER A 112 -5.21 7.11 -15.30
CA SER A 112 -4.01 7.88 -15.70
C SER A 112 -4.30 9.31 -16.20
N PHE A 113 -5.51 9.59 -16.67
CA PHE A 113 -5.92 10.90 -17.19
C PHE A 113 -6.80 11.68 -16.21
N TYR A 114 -6.72 11.36 -14.90
CA TYR A 114 -7.62 11.93 -13.91
C TYR A 114 -7.52 13.45 -13.81
N ASN A 115 -6.32 14.02 -13.87
CA ASN A 115 -6.09 15.46 -13.79
C ASN A 115 -6.65 16.26 -14.98
N VAL A 116 -6.82 15.63 -16.14
CA VAL A 116 -7.38 16.33 -17.33
C VAL A 116 -8.91 16.28 -17.40
N LEU A 117 -9.57 15.62 -16.45
CA LEU A 117 -11.01 15.67 -16.32
C LEU A 117 -11.46 17.05 -15.82
N ASP A 118 -12.64 17.46 -16.24
CA ASP A 118 -13.28 18.66 -15.71
C ASP A 118 -13.47 18.56 -14.18
N LYS A 119 -13.27 19.65 -13.44
CA LYS A 119 -13.39 19.71 -11.98
C LYS A 119 -14.75 19.19 -11.51
N GLY A 120 -15.82 19.46 -12.24
CA GLY A 120 -17.18 18.98 -11.95
C GLY A 120 -17.31 17.45 -11.98
N VAL A 121 -16.48 16.78 -12.79
CA VAL A 121 -16.41 15.31 -12.90
C VAL A 121 -15.44 14.74 -11.87
N ARG A 122 -14.25 15.32 -11.79
CA ARG A 122 -13.17 14.88 -10.89
C ARG A 122 -13.52 15.06 -9.43
N LYS A 123 -14.15 16.18 -9.06
CA LYS A 123 -14.55 16.57 -7.69
C LYS A 123 -13.38 16.71 -6.70
N THR A 124 -12.15 16.73 -7.19
CA THR A 124 -10.94 16.94 -6.40
C THR A 124 -10.06 17.98 -7.11
N PRO A 125 -9.09 18.59 -6.45
CA PRO A 125 -8.03 19.34 -7.13
C PRO A 125 -7.27 18.45 -8.12
N GLU A 126 -6.61 19.06 -9.08
CA GLU A 126 -5.52 18.38 -9.82
C GLU A 126 -4.38 18.10 -8.85
N ILE A 127 -3.79 16.90 -8.93
CA ILE A 127 -2.72 16.50 -8.00
C ILE A 127 -1.43 16.33 -8.78
N TYR A 128 -0.41 17.08 -8.39
CA TYR A 128 0.92 17.02 -8.98
C TYR A 128 1.97 16.72 -7.93
N TYR A 129 3.00 15.98 -8.33
CA TYR A 129 4.09 15.55 -7.46
C TYR A 129 5.38 16.19 -7.93
N VAL A 130 6.04 16.92 -7.05
CA VAL A 130 7.29 17.64 -7.32
C VAL A 130 8.28 17.43 -6.19
N GLY A 131 9.55 17.81 -6.41
CA GLY A 131 10.60 17.69 -5.40
C GLY A 131 11.62 16.59 -5.68
N ASN A 132 11.46 15.81 -6.75
CA ASN A 132 12.44 14.76 -7.15
C ASN A 132 13.62 15.34 -7.92
N SER A 133 13.59 16.62 -8.26
CA SER A 133 14.60 17.28 -9.08
C SER A 133 14.99 18.60 -8.45
N ILE A 134 16.26 18.95 -8.58
CA ILE A 134 16.80 20.26 -8.19
C ILE A 134 16.97 21.19 -9.40
N SER A 135 16.34 20.86 -10.52
CA SER A 135 16.40 21.66 -11.74
C SER A 135 15.62 22.96 -11.58
N SER A 136 16.20 24.08 -12.01
CA SER A 136 15.53 25.38 -12.06
C SER A 136 14.41 25.47 -13.12
N LYS A 137 14.27 24.45 -13.96
CA LYS A 137 13.24 24.35 -15.02
C LYS A 137 12.08 23.44 -14.65
N TYR A 138 12.08 22.98 -13.41
CA TYR A 138 11.08 22.04 -12.92
C TYR A 138 9.93 22.77 -12.22
#